data_91fc638ff2345ef899a83a0aeca7dd78
#
_entry.id   91fc638ff2345ef899a83a0aeca7dd78
#
_cell.length_a   1.000
_cell.length_b   1.000
_cell.length_c   1.000
_cell.angle_alpha   90.00
_cell.angle_beta   90.00
_cell.angle_gamma   90.00
#
_symmetry.space_group_name_H-M   'P 1'
#
loop_
_entity.id
_entity.type
_entity.pdbx_description
1 polymer ?
#
loop_
_entity_poly.entity_id
_entity_poly.type
_entity_poly.pdbx_seq_one_letter_code
_entity_poly.pdbx_strand_id
1 'polypeptide(L)'
;DVEIICTEKIATIYKQKRSDLFEGEYPIHPEDVERNRGLTIPPRTTDEKFTIVIKQEYFWESVKNQDWQWVGTLTHEMTHVLDYINYVKMNGLDNFDIVQRELFNRPFVLWTEFHARATGYLFIRQFVFGDKYNDKYDKAQTDYILQTELPYQIKWFAQQYEAANGNADIQLYETMQFMGRYSVWEKLFPNVFN
;
A
#
# COMPACT_ATOMS: atom_id res chain seq x y z
N ASP A 1 -1.54 19.52 -0.81
CA ASP A 1 -1.37 19.41 0.66
C ASP A 1 -1.81 18.04 1.18
N VAL A 2 -1.14 17.55 2.24
CA VAL A 2 -1.43 16.27 2.89
C VAL A 2 -1.57 16.48 4.40
N GLU A 3 -2.60 15.91 5.01
CA GLU A 3 -2.80 15.81 6.44
C GLU A 3 -2.49 14.38 6.90
N ILE A 4 -1.77 14.20 8.00
CA ILE A 4 -1.47 12.88 8.57
C ILE A 4 -2.14 12.77 9.93
N ILE A 5 -2.96 11.75 10.13
CA ILE A 5 -3.69 11.48 11.37
C ILE A 5 -3.31 10.11 11.92
N CYS A 6 -2.92 10.07 13.19
CA CYS A 6 -2.70 8.83 13.92
C CYS A 6 -3.92 8.57 14.83
N THR A 7 -4.59 7.42 14.66
CA THR A 7 -5.86 7.11 15.35
C THR A 7 -6.07 5.61 15.57
N GLU A 8 -6.83 5.27 16.61
CA GLU A 8 -7.33 3.89 16.83
C GLU A 8 -8.51 3.53 15.91
N LYS A 9 -9.20 4.54 15.35
CA LYS A 9 -10.47 4.37 14.63
C LYS A 9 -10.39 4.94 13.21
N ILE A 10 -9.73 4.20 12.31
CA ILE A 10 -9.54 4.60 10.91
C ILE A 10 -10.89 4.84 10.21
N ALA A 11 -11.83 3.90 10.37
CA ALA A 11 -13.16 4.01 9.76
C ALA A 11 -13.93 5.26 10.19
N THR A 12 -13.76 5.72 11.44
CA THR A 12 -14.38 6.96 11.92
C THR A 12 -13.85 8.18 11.17
N ILE A 13 -12.53 8.28 11.03
CA ILE A 13 -11.90 9.37 10.27
C ILE A 13 -12.31 9.31 8.80
N TYR A 14 -12.31 8.12 8.21
CA TYR A 14 -12.72 7.95 6.81
C TYR A 14 -14.16 8.43 6.61
N LYS A 15 -15.09 8.01 7.46
CA LYS A 15 -16.49 8.44 7.38
C LYS A 15 -16.65 9.95 7.57
N GLN A 16 -15.86 10.58 8.45
CA GLN A 16 -15.87 12.05 8.63
C GLN A 16 -15.42 12.79 7.37
N LYS A 17 -14.42 12.27 6.66
CA LYS A 17 -13.87 12.88 5.45
C LYS A 17 -14.70 12.54 4.20
N ARG A 18 -15.23 11.33 4.11
CA ARG A 18 -15.87 10.79 2.92
C ARG A 18 -17.12 9.95 3.26
N SER A 19 -18.10 10.57 3.95
CA SER A 19 -19.38 9.92 4.31
C SER A 19 -20.14 9.38 3.09
N ASP A 20 -20.00 10.06 1.95
CA ASP A 20 -20.59 9.68 0.67
C ASP A 20 -20.20 8.28 0.18
N LEU A 21 -19.03 7.78 0.54
CA LEU A 21 -18.55 6.44 0.17
C LEU A 21 -19.16 5.31 1.03
N PHE A 22 -19.76 5.66 2.18
CA PHE A 22 -20.43 4.71 3.06
C PHE A 22 -21.94 4.58 2.80
N GLU A 23 -22.51 5.47 1.98
CA GLU A 23 -23.95 5.59 1.74
C GLU A 23 -24.32 5.35 0.26
N GLY A 24 -23.37 5.02 -0.61
CA GLY A 24 -23.57 4.84 -2.04
C GLY A 24 -24.15 3.48 -2.43
N GLU A 25 -24.30 3.26 -3.73
CA GLU A 25 -24.75 1.98 -4.32
C GLU A 25 -23.80 0.81 -3.98
N TYR A 26 -22.50 1.12 -3.81
CA TYR A 26 -21.45 0.17 -3.40
C TYR A 26 -20.76 0.71 -2.12
N PRO A 27 -21.39 0.55 -0.95
CA PRO A 27 -20.89 1.16 0.28
C PRO A 27 -19.60 0.48 0.75
N ILE A 28 -18.67 1.31 1.24
CA ILE A 28 -17.50 0.81 1.95
C ILE A 28 -17.94 0.30 3.32
N HIS A 29 -17.54 -0.91 3.68
CA HIS A 29 -17.84 -1.46 5.00
C HIS A 29 -16.80 -0.99 6.03
N PRO A 30 -17.24 -0.43 7.18
CA PRO A 30 -16.32 0.07 8.21
C PRO A 30 -15.29 -0.97 8.69
N GLU A 31 -15.68 -2.23 8.78
CA GLU A 31 -14.81 -3.34 9.20
C GLU A 31 -13.65 -3.60 8.22
N ASP A 32 -13.85 -3.37 6.92
CA ASP A 32 -12.80 -3.54 5.93
C ASP A 32 -11.79 -2.40 6.01
N VAL A 33 -12.27 -1.19 6.28
CA VAL A 33 -11.41 -0.02 6.50
C VAL A 33 -10.62 -0.16 7.80
N GLU A 34 -11.24 -0.65 8.86
CA GLU A 34 -10.63 -0.74 10.19
C GLU A 34 -9.46 -1.76 10.27
N ARG A 35 -9.39 -2.71 9.33
CA ARG A 35 -8.28 -3.69 9.25
C ARG A 35 -6.96 -3.09 8.77
N ASN A 36 -7.00 -1.92 8.13
CA ASN A 36 -5.81 -1.32 7.56
C ASN A 36 -4.86 -0.79 8.64
N ARG A 37 -3.57 -0.86 8.38
CA ARG A 37 -2.52 -0.25 9.21
C ARG A 37 -2.27 1.21 8.82
N GLY A 38 -2.48 1.52 7.54
CA GLY A 38 -2.49 2.85 6.95
C GLY A 38 -3.54 2.92 5.87
N LEU A 39 -3.99 4.12 5.55
CA LEU A 39 -4.99 4.36 4.52
C LEU A 39 -4.86 5.78 3.99
N THR A 40 -4.85 5.92 2.67
CA THR A 40 -4.97 7.21 1.99
C THR A 40 -6.43 7.50 1.67
N ILE A 41 -6.91 8.65 2.15
CA ILE A 41 -8.25 9.15 1.86
C ILE A 41 -8.09 10.33 0.89
N PRO A 42 -8.39 10.14 -0.40
CA PRO A 42 -8.36 11.24 -1.35
C PRO A 42 -9.50 12.21 -1.10
N PRO A 43 -9.26 13.51 -1.30
CA PRO A 43 -10.29 14.53 -1.22
C PRO A 43 -11.30 14.37 -2.36
N ARG A 44 -12.37 15.18 -2.34
CA ARG A 44 -13.32 15.24 -3.46
C ARG A 44 -12.77 16.05 -4.61
N THR A 45 -12.17 17.18 -4.28
CA THR A 45 -11.67 18.15 -5.27
C THR A 45 -10.17 18.35 -5.15
N THR A 46 -9.57 18.92 -6.19
CA THR A 46 -8.12 19.21 -6.23
C THR A 46 -7.68 20.30 -5.25
N ASP A 47 -8.60 21.10 -4.73
CA ASP A 47 -8.34 22.18 -3.78
C ASP A 47 -8.32 21.71 -2.32
N GLU A 48 -8.81 20.51 -2.06
CA GLU A 48 -8.83 19.92 -0.72
C GLU A 48 -7.56 19.13 -0.43
N LYS A 49 -7.35 18.79 0.85
CA LYS A 49 -6.18 18.04 1.31
C LYS A 49 -6.42 16.53 1.25
N PHE A 50 -5.42 15.80 0.84
CA PHE A 50 -5.37 14.37 1.12
C PHE A 50 -5.26 14.13 2.62
N THR A 51 -5.87 13.05 3.11
CA THR A 51 -5.68 12.61 4.49
C THR A 51 -5.05 11.21 4.48
N ILE A 52 -3.90 11.09 5.14
CA ILE A 52 -3.30 9.78 5.41
C ILE A 52 -3.60 9.44 6.86
N VAL A 53 -4.17 8.27 7.08
CA VAL A 53 -4.48 7.77 8.43
C VAL A 53 -3.55 6.60 8.74
N ILE A 54 -2.91 6.62 9.90
CA ILE A 54 -2.08 5.53 10.41
C ILE A 54 -2.71 5.00 11.70
N LYS A 55 -2.81 3.67 11.82
CA LYS A 55 -3.35 3.04 13.03
C LYS A 55 -2.40 3.27 14.21
N GLN A 56 -2.92 3.84 15.29
CA GLN A 56 -2.12 4.33 16.42
C GLN A 56 -1.41 3.19 17.15
N GLU A 57 -2.09 2.08 17.43
CA GLU A 57 -1.49 0.90 18.05
C GLU A 57 -0.30 0.37 17.23
N TYR A 58 -0.51 0.18 15.92
CA TYR A 58 0.53 -0.25 14.99
C TYR A 58 1.74 0.70 14.96
N PHE A 59 1.48 2.02 14.95
CA PHE A 59 2.54 3.04 14.98
C PHE A 59 3.40 2.90 16.24
N TRP A 60 2.77 2.87 17.41
CA TRP A 60 3.49 2.78 18.68
C TRP A 60 4.20 1.44 18.90
N GLU A 61 3.61 0.33 18.45
CA GLU A 61 4.28 -0.97 18.47
C GLU A 61 5.55 -0.95 17.61
N SER A 62 5.45 -0.42 16.39
CA SER A 62 6.60 -0.32 15.49
C SER A 62 7.71 0.58 16.05
N VAL A 63 7.34 1.72 16.64
CA VAL A 63 8.31 2.61 17.32
C VAL A 63 8.97 1.91 18.50
N LYS A 64 8.19 1.23 19.34
CA LYS A 64 8.70 0.51 20.52
C LYS A 64 9.64 -0.63 20.13
N ASN A 65 9.31 -1.37 19.09
CA ASN A 65 10.10 -2.49 18.60
C ASN A 65 11.27 -2.06 17.73
N GLN A 66 11.36 -0.77 17.37
CA GLN A 66 12.38 -0.20 16.47
C GLN A 66 12.44 -0.91 15.11
N ASP A 67 11.31 -1.45 14.64
CA ASP A 67 11.22 -2.15 13.36
C ASP A 67 10.93 -1.22 12.16
N TRP A 68 10.54 0.02 12.43
CA TRP A 68 10.30 1.08 11.45
C TRP A 68 9.26 0.75 10.36
N GLN A 69 8.43 -0.25 10.57
CA GLN A 69 7.42 -0.69 9.62
C GLN A 69 6.43 0.43 9.26
N TRP A 70 6.12 1.30 10.23
CA TRP A 70 5.26 2.46 10.02
C TRP A 70 5.78 3.42 8.95
N VAL A 71 7.12 3.52 8.79
CA VAL A 71 7.73 4.39 7.76
C VAL A 71 7.46 3.82 6.37
N GLY A 72 7.55 2.50 6.21
CA GLY A 72 7.18 1.84 4.96
C GLY A 72 5.70 2.01 4.63
N THR A 73 4.83 1.90 5.64
CA THR A 73 3.40 2.17 5.49
C THR A 73 3.15 3.62 5.08
N LEU A 74 3.77 4.59 5.75
CA LEU A 74 3.64 6.00 5.39
C LEU A 74 4.12 6.26 3.95
N THR A 75 5.26 5.68 3.56
CA THR A 75 5.79 5.81 2.20
C THR A 75 4.84 5.20 1.17
N HIS A 76 4.22 4.06 1.47
CA HIS A 76 3.19 3.44 0.66
C HIS A 76 2.00 4.39 0.45
N GLU A 77 1.46 4.95 1.54
CA GLU A 77 0.32 5.86 1.48
C GLU A 77 0.66 7.18 0.74
N MET A 78 1.86 7.73 0.95
CA MET A 78 2.33 8.90 0.19
C MET A 78 2.48 8.61 -1.30
N THR A 79 2.80 7.38 -1.68
CA THR A 79 2.86 6.98 -3.08
C THR A 79 1.47 7.02 -3.72
N HIS A 80 0.43 6.55 -3.02
CA HIS A 80 -0.94 6.69 -3.48
C HIS A 80 -1.32 8.16 -3.72
N VAL A 81 -0.96 9.07 -2.81
CA VAL A 81 -1.22 10.51 -3.01
C VAL A 81 -0.60 11.01 -4.32
N LEU A 82 0.66 10.67 -4.57
CA LEU A 82 1.36 11.09 -5.80
C LEU A 82 0.73 10.48 -7.04
N ASP A 83 0.36 9.21 -7.00
CA ASP A 83 -0.26 8.50 -8.10
C ASP A 83 -1.64 9.10 -8.44
N TYR A 84 -2.47 9.39 -7.46
CA TYR A 84 -3.76 10.05 -7.64
C TYR A 84 -3.60 11.44 -8.27
N ILE A 85 -2.68 12.25 -7.77
CA ILE A 85 -2.40 13.58 -8.32
C ILE A 85 -1.95 13.49 -9.77
N ASN A 86 -1.03 12.57 -10.08
CA ASN A 86 -0.53 12.39 -11.43
C ASN A 86 -1.62 11.88 -12.37
N TYR A 87 -2.44 10.93 -11.93
CA TYR A 87 -3.55 10.40 -12.72
C TYR A 87 -4.55 11.50 -13.09
N VAL A 88 -4.98 12.30 -12.12
CA VAL A 88 -5.90 13.41 -12.32
C VAL A 88 -5.33 14.43 -13.31
N LYS A 89 -4.07 14.83 -13.13
CA LYS A 89 -3.38 15.76 -14.04
C LYS A 89 -3.25 15.22 -15.46
N MET A 90 -2.84 13.96 -15.61
CA MET A 90 -2.62 13.35 -16.94
C MET A 90 -3.91 13.18 -17.73
N ASN A 91 -5.04 12.97 -17.04
CA ASN A 91 -6.34 12.80 -17.65
C ASN A 91 -7.19 14.08 -17.71
N GLY A 92 -6.64 15.22 -17.27
CA GLY A 92 -7.33 16.51 -17.29
C GLY A 92 -8.59 16.54 -16.41
N LEU A 93 -8.58 15.77 -15.30
CA LEU A 93 -9.70 15.71 -14.36
C LEU A 93 -9.59 16.85 -13.34
N ASP A 94 -10.71 17.31 -12.83
CA ASP A 94 -10.82 18.39 -11.84
C ASP A 94 -11.15 17.88 -10.42
N ASN A 95 -11.36 16.57 -10.28
CA ASN A 95 -11.70 15.94 -9.00
C ASN A 95 -11.12 14.52 -8.90
N PHE A 96 -11.15 13.98 -7.68
CA PHE A 96 -10.68 12.63 -7.37
C PHE A 96 -11.82 11.59 -7.26
N ASP A 97 -13.07 11.98 -7.39
CA ASP A 97 -14.22 11.07 -7.23
C ASP A 97 -14.24 9.98 -8.27
N ILE A 98 -13.90 10.31 -9.51
CA ILE A 98 -13.83 9.36 -10.63
C ILE A 98 -12.83 8.24 -10.33
N VAL A 99 -11.71 8.57 -9.71
CA VAL A 99 -10.67 7.58 -9.40
C VAL A 99 -11.15 6.54 -8.40
N GLN A 100 -12.06 6.90 -7.49
CA GLN A 100 -12.55 6.00 -6.45
C GLN A 100 -13.83 5.25 -6.80
N ARG A 101 -14.73 5.87 -7.57
CA ARG A 101 -16.09 5.36 -7.79
C ARG A 101 -16.24 4.50 -9.03
N GLU A 102 -15.33 4.59 -9.98
CA GLU A 102 -15.50 3.89 -11.25
C GLU A 102 -14.78 2.55 -11.26
N LEU A 103 -15.55 1.49 -11.46
CA LEU A 103 -15.07 0.15 -11.82
C LEU A 103 -14.11 0.18 -13.03
N PHE A 104 -14.22 1.19 -13.89
CA PHE A 104 -13.36 1.42 -15.04
C PHE A 104 -11.92 1.83 -14.68
N ASN A 105 -11.70 2.36 -13.49
CA ASN A 105 -10.36 2.72 -12.99
C ASN A 105 -9.65 1.58 -12.24
N ARG A 106 -10.21 0.38 -12.30
CA ARG A 106 -9.60 -0.79 -11.67
C ARG A 106 -8.14 -1.02 -12.08
N PRO A 107 -7.74 -0.90 -13.36
CA PRO A 107 -6.33 -1.01 -13.74
C PRO A 107 -5.44 0.00 -13.02
N PHE A 108 -5.93 1.24 -12.81
CA PHE A 108 -5.20 2.25 -12.07
C PHE A 108 -5.08 1.89 -10.59
N VAL A 109 -6.16 1.44 -9.95
CA VAL A 109 -6.15 1.02 -8.54
C VAL A 109 -5.17 -0.13 -8.32
N LEU A 110 -5.18 -1.13 -9.19
CA LEU A 110 -4.26 -2.25 -9.14
C LEU A 110 -2.80 -1.83 -9.36
N TRP A 111 -2.57 -0.93 -10.32
CA TRP A 111 -1.24 -0.39 -10.60
C TRP A 111 -0.72 0.44 -9.43
N THR A 112 -1.54 1.32 -8.83
CA THR A 112 -1.10 2.14 -7.71
C THR A 112 -0.82 1.29 -6.46
N GLU A 113 -1.56 0.20 -6.22
CA GLU A 113 -1.25 -0.76 -5.16
C GLU A 113 0.09 -1.46 -5.39
N PHE A 114 0.36 -1.92 -6.60
CA PHE A 114 1.66 -2.47 -6.98
C PHE A 114 2.78 -1.44 -6.74
N HIS A 115 2.61 -0.22 -7.25
CA HIS A 115 3.60 0.85 -7.17
C HIS A 115 3.85 1.30 -5.73
N ALA A 116 2.79 1.53 -4.96
CA ALA A 116 2.89 1.91 -3.56
C ALA A 116 3.56 0.81 -2.71
N ARG A 117 3.22 -0.47 -2.98
CA ARG A 117 3.84 -1.60 -2.29
C ARG A 117 5.32 -1.74 -2.63
N ALA A 118 5.69 -1.59 -3.90
CA ALA A 118 7.08 -1.60 -4.32
C ALA A 118 7.87 -0.44 -3.70
N THR A 119 7.33 0.77 -3.73
CA THR A 119 7.99 1.97 -3.20
C THR A 119 8.17 1.90 -1.69
N GLY A 120 7.12 1.57 -0.94
CA GLY A 120 7.20 1.44 0.52
C GLY A 120 8.16 0.33 0.96
N TYR A 121 8.12 -0.80 0.27
CA TYR A 121 9.00 -1.93 0.58
C TYR A 121 10.47 -1.63 0.20
N LEU A 122 10.72 -1.01 -0.95
CA LEU A 122 12.05 -0.57 -1.35
C LEU A 122 12.64 0.42 -0.34
N PHE A 123 11.82 1.35 0.14
CA PHE A 123 12.24 2.30 1.17
C PHE A 123 12.70 1.60 2.44
N ILE A 124 11.92 0.66 2.97
CA ILE A 124 12.29 -0.14 4.14
C ILE A 124 13.60 -0.90 3.89
N ARG A 125 13.72 -1.57 2.74
CA ARG A 125 14.92 -2.35 2.41
C ARG A 125 16.17 -1.47 2.38
N GLN A 126 16.11 -0.32 1.75
CA GLN A 126 17.27 0.56 1.55
C GLN A 126 17.62 1.39 2.79
N PHE A 127 16.61 1.96 3.47
CA PHE A 127 16.86 2.92 4.55
C PHE A 127 16.81 2.31 5.94
N VAL A 128 16.03 1.26 6.15
CA VAL A 128 15.94 0.59 7.45
C VAL A 128 16.91 -0.57 7.53
N PHE A 129 16.91 -1.47 6.55
CA PHE A 129 17.80 -2.63 6.55
C PHE A 129 19.16 -2.37 5.89
N GLY A 130 19.33 -1.21 5.25
CA GLY A 130 20.60 -0.82 4.63
C GLY A 130 20.94 -1.59 3.35
N ASP A 131 19.95 -2.26 2.74
CA ASP A 131 20.17 -2.99 1.51
C ASP A 131 20.54 -2.02 0.38
N LYS A 132 21.54 -2.35 -0.38
CA LYS A 132 22.00 -1.57 -1.53
C LYS A 132 21.80 -2.38 -2.79
N TYR A 133 21.46 -1.67 -3.88
CA TYR A 133 21.60 -2.26 -5.19
C TYR A 133 23.04 -2.78 -5.32
N ASN A 134 23.17 -4.07 -5.55
CA ASN A 134 24.46 -4.74 -5.51
C ASN A 134 24.61 -5.59 -6.74
N ASP A 135 25.48 -5.17 -7.66
CA ASP A 135 25.89 -5.98 -8.82
C ASP A 135 26.67 -7.23 -8.40
N LYS A 136 27.11 -7.26 -7.14
CA LYS A 136 27.84 -8.37 -6.55
C LYS A 136 26.92 -9.19 -5.67
N TYR A 137 27.04 -10.49 -5.79
CA TYR A 137 26.34 -11.46 -4.97
C TYR A 137 26.69 -11.26 -3.47
N ASP A 138 25.71 -10.85 -2.70
CA ASP A 138 25.80 -10.88 -1.24
C ASP A 138 25.07 -12.13 -0.72
N LYS A 139 25.86 -13.12 -0.33
CA LYS A 139 25.35 -14.42 0.10
C LYS A 139 24.45 -14.31 1.33
N ALA A 140 24.81 -13.51 2.33
CA ALA A 140 24.06 -13.45 3.58
C ALA A 140 22.69 -12.82 3.39
N GLN A 141 22.61 -11.72 2.66
CA GLN A 141 21.34 -11.06 2.31
C GLN A 141 20.47 -11.98 1.43
N THR A 142 21.08 -12.62 0.45
CA THR A 142 20.38 -13.54 -0.44
C THR A 142 19.85 -14.77 0.29
N ASP A 143 20.66 -15.40 1.13
CA ASP A 143 20.23 -16.54 1.95
C ASP A 143 19.08 -16.17 2.86
N TYR A 144 19.12 -14.98 3.50
CA TYR A 144 18.01 -14.49 4.33
C TYR A 144 16.72 -14.33 3.51
N ILE A 145 16.79 -13.71 2.33
CA ILE A 145 15.61 -13.52 1.47
C ILE A 145 15.05 -14.88 1.02
N LEU A 146 15.88 -15.76 0.51
CA LEU A 146 15.44 -17.04 -0.06
C LEU A 146 14.94 -18.02 1.02
N GLN A 147 15.56 -18.02 2.21
CA GLN A 147 15.25 -19.00 3.26
C GLN A 147 14.22 -18.52 4.27
N THR A 148 14.03 -17.20 4.40
CA THR A 148 13.18 -16.63 5.44
C THR A 148 12.08 -15.74 4.87
N GLU A 149 12.45 -14.71 4.17
CA GLU A 149 11.49 -13.65 3.81
C GLU A 149 10.56 -14.08 2.66
N LEU A 150 11.11 -14.60 1.56
CA LEU A 150 10.31 -15.04 0.42
C LEU A 150 9.34 -16.18 0.77
N PRO A 151 9.76 -17.25 1.47
CA PRO A 151 8.82 -18.29 1.91
C PRO A 151 7.69 -17.75 2.80
N TYR A 152 8.01 -16.79 3.70
CA TYR A 152 7.00 -16.13 4.51
C TYR A 152 6.00 -15.35 3.65
N GLN A 153 6.48 -14.55 2.70
CA GLN A 153 5.64 -13.74 1.82
C GLN A 153 4.78 -14.60 0.89
N ILE A 154 5.32 -15.70 0.37
CA ILE A 154 4.56 -16.66 -0.45
C ILE A 154 3.44 -17.30 0.38
N LYS A 155 3.74 -17.75 1.60
CA LYS A 155 2.74 -18.33 2.50
C LYS A 155 1.64 -17.33 2.83
N TRP A 156 2.02 -16.10 3.17
CA TRP A 156 1.06 -15.03 3.47
C TRP A 156 0.19 -14.72 2.25
N PHE A 157 0.77 -14.56 1.07
CA PHE A 157 0.05 -14.35 -0.18
C PHE A 157 -0.94 -15.48 -0.47
N ALA A 158 -0.51 -16.74 -0.36
CA ALA A 158 -1.39 -17.88 -0.57
C ALA A 158 -2.60 -17.86 0.37
N GLN A 159 -2.38 -17.55 1.65
CA GLN A 159 -3.47 -17.43 2.63
C GLN A 159 -4.48 -16.34 2.28
N GLN A 160 -4.01 -15.15 1.85
CA GLN A 160 -4.91 -14.06 1.45
C GLN A 160 -5.65 -14.40 0.15
N TYR A 161 -4.95 -14.99 -0.81
CA TYR A 161 -5.53 -15.42 -2.09
C TYR A 161 -6.63 -16.49 -1.89
N GLU A 162 -6.40 -17.47 -1.04
CA GLU A 162 -7.38 -18.49 -0.68
C GLU A 162 -8.55 -17.90 0.12
N ALA A 163 -8.28 -17.00 1.07
CA ALA A 163 -9.31 -16.32 1.86
C ALA A 163 -10.25 -15.45 1.00
N ALA A 164 -9.82 -15.02 -0.18
CA ALA A 164 -10.66 -14.33 -1.15
C ALA A 164 -11.78 -15.21 -1.73
N ASN A 165 -11.74 -16.53 -1.49
CA ASN A 165 -12.80 -17.48 -1.80
C ASN A 165 -13.35 -17.36 -3.25
N GLY A 166 -12.47 -17.24 -4.23
CA GLY A 166 -12.81 -17.10 -5.66
C GLY A 166 -13.25 -15.70 -6.09
N ASN A 167 -13.21 -14.71 -5.20
CA ASN A 167 -13.39 -13.31 -5.59
C ASN A 167 -12.17 -12.83 -6.38
N ALA A 168 -12.32 -12.80 -7.72
CA ALA A 168 -11.25 -12.47 -8.64
C ALA A 168 -10.65 -11.07 -8.39
N ASP A 169 -11.43 -10.14 -7.88
CA ASP A 169 -11.01 -8.77 -7.61
C ASP A 169 -10.05 -8.70 -6.44
N ILE A 170 -10.40 -9.39 -5.36
CA ILE A 170 -9.54 -9.48 -4.18
C ILE A 170 -8.28 -10.29 -4.53
N GLN A 171 -8.43 -11.40 -5.26
CA GLN A 171 -7.28 -12.21 -5.69
C GLN A 171 -6.29 -11.41 -6.53
N LEU A 172 -6.78 -10.58 -7.45
CA LEU A 172 -5.94 -9.74 -8.28
C LEU A 172 -5.26 -8.63 -7.45
N TYR A 173 -5.98 -8.02 -6.51
CA TYR A 173 -5.43 -7.04 -5.57
C TYR A 173 -4.27 -7.62 -4.75
N GLU A 174 -4.45 -8.80 -4.15
CA GLU A 174 -3.40 -9.47 -3.38
C GLU A 174 -2.21 -9.86 -4.26
N THR A 175 -2.48 -10.24 -5.51
CA THR A 175 -1.42 -10.52 -6.49
C THR A 175 -0.58 -9.28 -6.76
N MET A 176 -1.20 -8.11 -6.95
CA MET A 176 -0.47 -6.86 -7.18
C MET A 176 0.36 -6.44 -5.97
N GLN A 177 -0.13 -6.66 -4.77
CA GLN A 177 0.63 -6.43 -3.54
C GLN A 177 1.87 -7.34 -3.42
N PHE A 178 1.72 -8.63 -3.75
CA PHE A 178 2.84 -9.56 -3.76
C PHE A 178 3.86 -9.19 -4.84
N MET A 179 3.41 -8.93 -6.06
CA MET A 179 4.27 -8.55 -7.20
C MET A 179 5.03 -7.24 -6.94
N GLY A 180 4.42 -6.29 -6.23
CA GLY A 180 5.10 -5.06 -5.79
C GLY A 180 6.32 -5.36 -4.92
N ARG A 181 6.21 -6.29 -3.95
CA ARG A 181 7.36 -6.72 -3.13
C ARG A 181 8.37 -7.50 -3.96
N TYR A 182 7.90 -8.41 -4.80
CA TYR A 182 8.76 -9.26 -5.64
C TYR A 182 9.65 -8.42 -6.57
N SER A 183 9.10 -7.37 -7.19
CA SER A 183 9.85 -6.46 -8.06
C SER A 183 11.02 -5.75 -7.35
N VAL A 184 10.93 -5.57 -6.03
CA VAL A 184 12.02 -4.99 -5.23
C VAL A 184 13.16 -6.00 -5.08
N TRP A 185 12.86 -7.29 -4.87
CA TRP A 185 13.89 -8.32 -4.82
C TRP A 185 14.60 -8.48 -6.17
N GLU A 186 13.86 -8.50 -7.27
CA GLU A 186 14.46 -8.49 -8.61
C GLU A 186 15.41 -7.32 -8.81
N LYS A 187 14.99 -6.13 -8.36
CA LYS A 187 15.79 -4.91 -8.46
C LYS A 187 17.04 -4.94 -7.60
N LEU A 188 16.93 -5.40 -6.34
CA LEU A 188 18.05 -5.39 -5.39
C LEU A 188 18.98 -6.59 -5.55
N PHE A 189 18.48 -7.72 -6.03
CA PHE A 189 19.20 -8.97 -6.14
C PHE A 189 19.05 -9.62 -7.54
N PRO A 190 19.42 -8.90 -8.62
CA PRO A 190 19.17 -9.35 -10.00
C PRO A 190 19.85 -10.69 -10.34
N ASN A 191 20.97 -11.02 -9.70
CA ASN A 191 21.69 -12.27 -9.92
C ASN A 191 20.99 -13.51 -9.33
N VAL A 192 19.89 -13.32 -8.61
CA VAL A 192 19.16 -14.38 -7.92
C VAL A 192 17.77 -14.58 -8.51
N PHE A 193 17.13 -13.49 -8.95
CA PHE A 193 15.73 -13.48 -9.37
C PHE A 193 15.53 -13.29 -10.88
N ASN A 194 16.62 -13.09 -11.65
CA ASN A 194 16.61 -12.99 -13.12
C ASN A 194 17.21 -14.21 -13.80
#